data_8afbde49dbbf572d572d3935221b5e44
#
_entry.id   8afbde49dbbf572d572d3935221b5e44
#
_cell.length_a   1.000
_cell.length_b   1.000
_cell.length_c   1.000
_cell.angle_alpha   90.00
_cell.angle_beta   90.00
_cell.angle_gamma   90.00
#
_symmetry.space_group_name_H-M   'P 1'
#
loop_
_entity.id
_entity.type
_entity.pdbx_description
1 polymer ?
#
loop_
_entity_poly.entity_id
_entity_poly.type
_entity_poly.pdbx_seq_one_letter_code
_entity_poly.pdbx_strand_id
1 'polypeptide(L)'
;MNASDIMGSMTKKRRNAKARKATYRVNNWAAYNKSLVQRGSITLWISEEVLANWHPEPEGLRPRGGQVQYSDQAITCLLMLKAVYRLPYRQTVGFGQSLMDLLDADVRVPDYTTLCKRSADLEVSLPTSNAAEPKHIVVDSTGLKIYGEGEWKVRQHGYSKRRTWRKLHLSVDQSTHEIQALVLTEAGVDDAEAGKQLLDDTPGEIEQVSGDGSYDKAKFYDACTARRVKRIIIPPRRDAKIWQHGNRKKEPLPRDQNLRRIRQVGRKKWKVESDYHRRSLAETAVFRFKIIFGNTLSTRTLNRQITEARIRGAALNCMTQLGMPDSYCVA
;
A
#
# COMPACT_ATOMS: atom_id res chain seq x y z
N MET A 1 59.53 -11.68 -46.66
CA MET A 1 59.64 -10.91 -45.41
C MET A 1 58.26 -10.88 -44.84
N ASN A 2 58.00 -11.78 -44.14
CA ASN A 2 57.50 -12.09 -42.80
C ASN A 2 56.47 -11.10 -42.29
N ALA A 3 55.22 -11.56 -42.41
CA ALA A 3 54.10 -11.07 -41.62
C ALA A 3 54.05 -11.99 -40.35
N SER A 4 54.41 -11.46 -39.21
CA SER A 4 54.31 -12.14 -37.94
C SER A 4 53.55 -11.25 -36.96
N ASP A 5 52.54 -11.86 -36.35
CA ASP A 5 52.09 -11.68 -35.01
C ASP A 5 51.45 -10.34 -34.59
N ILE A 6 50.10 -10.32 -34.74
CA ILE A 6 49.26 -9.64 -33.75
C ILE A 6 48.29 -10.66 -33.18
N MET A 7 48.72 -11.34 -32.15
CA MET A 7 47.88 -12.22 -31.34
C MET A 7 47.22 -11.36 -30.24
N GLY A 8 46.05 -10.82 -30.57
CA GLY A 8 45.23 -10.11 -29.60
C GLY A 8 44.56 -11.08 -28.63
N SER A 9 45.03 -11.08 -27.38
CA SER A 9 44.45 -11.78 -26.26
C SER A 9 42.99 -11.43 -26.06
N MET A 10 42.09 -12.29 -26.51
CA MET A 10 40.68 -12.27 -26.12
C MET A 10 40.52 -12.76 -24.70
N THR A 11 40.53 -11.86 -23.72
CA THR A 11 40.10 -12.15 -22.36
C THR A 11 38.64 -12.53 -22.36
N LYS A 12 38.34 -13.85 -22.28
CA LYS A 12 37.00 -14.40 -22.04
C LYS A 12 36.45 -13.76 -20.77
N LYS A 13 35.51 -12.82 -20.90
CA LYS A 13 34.65 -12.37 -19.78
C LYS A 13 34.02 -13.62 -19.16
N ARG A 14 34.46 -13.98 -17.93
CA ARG A 14 33.77 -15.00 -17.10
C ARG A 14 32.31 -14.59 -17.00
N ARG A 15 31.41 -15.37 -17.60
CA ARG A 15 29.97 -15.28 -17.34
C ARG A 15 29.77 -15.53 -15.87
N ASN A 16 29.41 -14.47 -15.11
CA ASN A 16 28.99 -14.61 -13.73
C ASN A 16 27.86 -15.63 -13.71
N ALA A 17 28.10 -16.78 -13.09
CA ALA A 17 27.07 -17.77 -12.83
C ALA A 17 25.92 -17.05 -12.13
N LYS A 18 24.73 -17.01 -12.73
CA LYS A 18 23.52 -16.47 -12.10
C LYS A 18 23.35 -17.21 -10.77
N ALA A 19 23.51 -16.50 -9.66
CA ALA A 19 23.19 -17.05 -8.36
C ALA A 19 21.81 -17.70 -8.43
N ARG A 20 21.71 -18.97 -8.02
CA ARG A 20 20.42 -19.68 -7.98
C ARG A 20 19.45 -18.84 -7.18
N LYS A 21 18.28 -18.56 -7.72
CA LYS A 21 17.23 -17.89 -6.97
C LYS A 21 16.86 -18.76 -5.78
N ALA A 22 16.83 -18.14 -4.59
CA ALA A 22 16.37 -18.82 -3.39
C ALA A 22 14.95 -19.38 -3.63
N THR A 23 14.75 -20.62 -3.27
CA THR A 23 13.45 -21.29 -3.35
C THR A 23 12.78 -21.21 -2.00
N TYR A 24 11.52 -20.81 -1.96
CA TYR A 24 10.75 -20.70 -0.72
C TYR A 24 9.64 -21.74 -0.68
N ARG A 25 9.39 -22.29 0.50
CA ARG A 25 8.23 -23.17 0.77
C ARG A 25 7.38 -22.54 1.86
N VAL A 26 6.07 -22.76 1.78
CA VAL A 26 5.10 -22.30 2.78
C VAL A 26 5.01 -23.35 3.89
N ASN A 27 5.26 -22.94 5.12
CA ASN A 27 5.22 -23.80 6.30
C ASN A 27 3.79 -24.11 6.75
N ASN A 28 2.93 -23.08 6.74
CA ASN A 28 1.54 -23.14 7.21
C ASN A 28 0.52 -23.35 6.06
N TRP A 29 0.84 -24.17 5.05
CA TRP A 29 0.04 -24.28 3.83
C TRP A 29 -1.44 -24.58 4.10
N ALA A 30 -1.78 -25.49 4.99
CA ALA A 30 -3.17 -25.84 5.29
C ALA A 30 -3.98 -24.65 5.83
N ALA A 31 -3.43 -23.91 6.80
CA ALA A 31 -4.05 -22.72 7.37
C ALA A 31 -4.14 -21.59 6.32
N TYR A 32 -3.08 -21.39 5.55
CA TYR A 32 -3.07 -20.39 4.49
C TYR A 32 -4.08 -20.71 3.38
N ASN A 33 -4.18 -21.98 2.96
CA ASN A 33 -5.18 -22.39 1.98
C ASN A 33 -6.62 -22.16 2.49
N LYS A 34 -6.89 -22.45 3.77
CA LYS A 34 -8.19 -22.13 4.40
C LYS A 34 -8.47 -20.63 4.33
N SER A 35 -7.48 -19.78 4.61
CA SER A 35 -7.64 -18.33 4.50
C SER A 35 -7.93 -17.88 3.08
N LEU A 36 -7.32 -18.50 2.07
CA LEU A 36 -7.59 -18.21 0.67
C LEU A 36 -9.04 -18.53 0.27
N VAL A 37 -9.56 -19.66 0.74
CA VAL A 37 -10.98 -20.05 0.54
C VAL A 37 -11.90 -19.04 1.22
N GLN A 38 -11.61 -18.65 2.45
CA GLN A 38 -12.41 -17.70 3.23
C GLN A 38 -12.50 -16.30 2.58
N ARG A 39 -11.50 -15.88 1.80
CA ARG A 39 -11.54 -14.58 1.08
C ARG A 39 -12.71 -14.51 0.08
N GLY A 40 -13.21 -15.64 -0.39
CA GLY A 40 -14.40 -15.72 -1.25
C GLY A 40 -15.72 -15.78 -0.48
N SER A 41 -15.69 -15.88 0.85
CA SER A 41 -16.92 -15.93 1.65
C SER A 41 -17.62 -14.58 1.69
N ILE A 42 -18.93 -14.59 1.46
CA ILE A 42 -19.76 -13.38 1.54
C ILE A 42 -19.83 -12.86 2.98
N THR A 43 -19.81 -13.75 3.96
CA THR A 43 -19.87 -13.40 5.39
C THR A 43 -18.64 -12.61 5.87
N LEU A 44 -17.54 -12.62 5.11
CA LEU A 44 -16.40 -11.74 5.37
C LEU A 44 -16.75 -10.26 5.11
N TRP A 45 -17.65 -10.00 4.18
CA TRP A 45 -17.98 -8.66 3.72
C TRP A 45 -19.27 -8.12 4.34
N ILE A 46 -20.22 -9.00 4.64
CA ILE A 46 -21.51 -8.68 5.25
C ILE A 46 -21.60 -9.43 6.57
N SER A 47 -21.24 -8.75 7.66
CA SER A 47 -21.40 -9.28 9.01
C SER A 47 -22.74 -8.90 9.62
N GLU A 48 -23.19 -9.63 10.64
CA GLU A 48 -24.38 -9.29 11.42
C GLU A 48 -24.30 -7.87 12.00
N GLU A 49 -23.09 -7.46 12.42
CA GLU A 49 -22.85 -6.10 12.93
C GLU A 49 -23.11 -5.03 11.86
N VAL A 50 -22.69 -5.27 10.62
CA VAL A 50 -22.94 -4.35 9.49
C VAL A 50 -24.44 -4.27 9.19
N LEU A 51 -25.15 -5.39 9.27
CA LEU A 51 -26.60 -5.43 9.06
C LEU A 51 -27.35 -4.72 10.20
N ALA A 52 -26.96 -4.92 11.45
CA ALA A 52 -27.53 -4.24 12.61
C ALA A 52 -27.33 -2.71 12.54
N ASN A 53 -26.18 -2.26 12.01
CA ASN A 53 -25.84 -0.84 11.85
C ASN A 53 -26.09 -0.31 10.42
N TRP A 54 -27.01 -0.91 9.67
CA TRP A 54 -27.27 -0.53 8.27
C TRP A 54 -27.81 0.89 8.12
N HIS A 55 -28.63 1.29 9.06
CA HIS A 55 -29.18 2.64 9.16
C HIS A 55 -28.40 3.44 10.22
N PRO A 56 -28.21 4.75 10.01
CA PRO A 56 -27.59 5.58 11.03
C PRO A 56 -28.48 5.64 12.27
N GLU A 57 -27.87 5.69 13.45
CA GLU A 57 -28.62 5.99 14.67
C GLU A 57 -29.30 7.36 14.56
N PRO A 58 -30.52 7.51 15.08
CA PRO A 58 -31.21 8.79 15.06
C PRO A 58 -30.51 9.78 16.00
N GLU A 59 -29.64 10.61 15.47
CA GLU A 59 -29.06 11.75 16.19
C GLU A 59 -30.11 12.87 16.36
N GLY A 60 -30.52 13.14 17.58
CA GLY A 60 -31.21 14.33 18.10
C GLY A 60 -32.13 15.11 17.16
N LEU A 61 -32.03 16.44 17.15
CA LEU A 61 -32.79 17.35 16.28
C LEU A 61 -32.43 17.17 14.81
N ARG A 62 -33.40 16.72 14.02
CA ARG A 62 -33.25 16.46 12.58
C ARG A 62 -32.82 17.73 11.83
N PRO A 63 -31.64 17.79 11.18
CA PRO A 63 -31.26 18.94 10.38
C PRO A 63 -32.24 19.14 9.21
N ARG A 64 -32.42 20.40 8.76
CA ARG A 64 -33.21 20.71 7.56
C ARG A 64 -32.54 20.07 6.33
N GLY A 65 -33.29 19.28 5.57
CA GLY A 65 -32.81 18.64 4.34
C GLY A 65 -33.12 17.15 4.28
N GLY A 66 -32.60 16.47 3.25
CA GLY A 66 -32.77 15.03 3.09
C GLY A 66 -31.93 14.28 4.15
N GLN A 67 -32.58 13.40 4.90
CA GLN A 67 -31.94 12.61 5.94
C GLN A 67 -31.00 11.56 5.35
N VAL A 68 -29.88 11.31 6.05
CA VAL A 68 -29.00 10.18 5.75
C VAL A 68 -29.75 8.89 6.12
N GLN A 69 -30.10 8.10 5.12
CA GLN A 69 -30.85 6.84 5.32
C GLN A 69 -29.93 5.63 5.55
N TYR A 70 -28.67 5.73 5.19
CA TYR A 70 -27.71 4.62 5.23
C TYR A 70 -26.45 5.04 6.00
N SER A 71 -25.99 4.19 6.88
CA SER A 71 -24.76 4.41 7.63
C SER A 71 -23.51 4.38 6.74
N ASP A 72 -22.41 4.92 7.23
CA ASP A 72 -21.12 4.83 6.55
C ASP A 72 -20.63 3.38 6.47
N GLN A 73 -20.99 2.53 7.44
CA GLN A 73 -20.70 1.10 7.41
C GLN A 73 -21.42 0.39 6.26
N ALA A 74 -22.72 0.66 6.06
CA ALA A 74 -23.48 0.10 4.95
C ALA A 74 -22.93 0.51 3.58
N ILE A 75 -22.58 1.80 3.41
CA ILE A 75 -21.96 2.31 2.19
C ILE A 75 -20.56 1.67 1.98
N THR A 76 -19.76 1.59 3.02
CA THR A 76 -18.42 0.96 2.98
C THR A 76 -18.51 -0.51 2.59
N CYS A 77 -19.43 -1.27 3.18
CA CYS A 77 -19.70 -2.67 2.85
C CYS A 77 -19.99 -2.84 1.35
N LEU A 78 -20.93 -2.10 0.81
CA LEU A 78 -21.29 -2.17 -0.61
C LEU A 78 -20.16 -1.73 -1.54
N LEU A 79 -19.36 -0.73 -1.15
CA LEU A 79 -18.19 -0.32 -1.90
C LEU A 79 -17.06 -1.35 -1.83
N MET A 80 -16.91 -2.10 -0.73
CA MET A 80 -15.99 -3.23 -0.64
C MET A 80 -16.42 -4.36 -1.58
N LEU A 81 -17.71 -4.75 -1.58
CA LEU A 81 -18.25 -5.70 -2.55
C LEU A 81 -17.99 -5.25 -3.99
N LYS A 82 -18.27 -3.97 -4.28
CA LYS A 82 -17.95 -3.36 -5.58
C LYS A 82 -16.49 -3.55 -5.96
N ALA A 83 -15.56 -3.30 -5.04
CA ALA A 83 -14.13 -3.38 -5.29
C ALA A 83 -13.65 -4.82 -5.47
N VAL A 84 -14.08 -5.74 -4.61
CA VAL A 84 -13.67 -7.15 -4.61
C VAL A 84 -14.17 -7.88 -5.85
N TYR A 85 -15.45 -7.69 -6.18
CA TYR A 85 -16.08 -8.33 -7.35
C TYR A 85 -15.98 -7.48 -8.63
N ARG A 86 -15.31 -6.32 -8.57
CA ARG A 86 -15.10 -5.38 -9.70
C ARG A 86 -16.38 -4.97 -10.42
N LEU A 87 -17.45 -4.73 -9.65
CA LEU A 87 -18.76 -4.40 -10.18
C LEU A 87 -18.89 -2.92 -10.52
N PRO A 88 -19.61 -2.54 -11.60
CA PRO A 88 -20.14 -1.19 -11.78
C PRO A 88 -21.16 -0.84 -10.70
N TYR A 89 -21.38 0.44 -10.41
CA TYR A 89 -22.30 0.87 -9.35
C TYR A 89 -23.72 0.26 -9.46
N ARG A 90 -24.32 0.24 -10.67
CA ARG A 90 -25.65 -0.35 -10.85
C ARG A 90 -25.68 -1.85 -10.59
N GLN A 91 -24.65 -2.57 -11.02
CA GLN A 91 -24.53 -4.00 -10.73
C GLN A 91 -24.28 -4.26 -9.26
N THR A 92 -23.56 -3.36 -8.56
CA THR A 92 -23.37 -3.45 -7.11
C THR A 92 -24.70 -3.38 -6.37
N VAL A 93 -25.62 -2.52 -6.80
CA VAL A 93 -26.97 -2.42 -6.19
C VAL A 93 -27.74 -3.72 -6.38
N GLY A 94 -27.83 -4.23 -7.62
CA GLY A 94 -28.54 -5.49 -7.89
C GLY A 94 -27.92 -6.69 -7.17
N PHE A 95 -26.60 -6.76 -7.12
CA PHE A 95 -25.87 -7.79 -6.37
C PHE A 95 -26.15 -7.69 -4.85
N GLY A 96 -26.06 -6.46 -4.30
CA GLY A 96 -26.41 -6.22 -2.89
C GLY A 96 -27.83 -6.61 -2.56
N GLN A 97 -28.80 -6.29 -3.43
CA GLN A 97 -30.20 -6.64 -3.23
C GLN A 97 -30.39 -8.15 -3.16
N SER A 98 -29.86 -8.88 -4.14
CA SER A 98 -29.92 -10.35 -4.14
C SER A 98 -29.26 -10.97 -2.90
N LEU A 99 -28.19 -10.35 -2.37
CA LEU A 99 -27.55 -10.82 -1.14
C LEU A 99 -28.44 -10.60 0.09
N MET A 100 -29.10 -9.44 0.20
CA MET A 100 -30.04 -9.17 1.31
C MET A 100 -31.22 -10.14 1.27
N ASP A 101 -31.78 -10.40 0.09
CA ASP A 101 -32.84 -11.39 -0.11
C ASP A 101 -32.39 -12.81 0.30
N LEU A 102 -31.17 -13.22 -0.08
CA LEU A 102 -30.63 -14.55 0.26
C LEU A 102 -30.29 -14.69 1.75
N LEU A 103 -29.96 -13.61 2.43
CA LEU A 103 -29.64 -13.57 3.86
C LEU A 103 -30.90 -13.35 4.73
N ASP A 104 -32.08 -13.23 4.12
CA ASP A 104 -33.33 -12.88 4.80
C ASP A 104 -33.20 -11.59 5.66
N ALA A 105 -32.41 -10.64 5.15
CA ALA A 105 -32.14 -9.39 5.84
C ALA A 105 -33.14 -8.32 5.42
N ASP A 106 -33.96 -7.84 6.38
CA ASP A 106 -34.95 -6.79 6.16
C ASP A 106 -34.32 -5.39 6.07
N VAL A 107 -33.40 -5.23 5.12
CA VAL A 107 -32.72 -3.95 4.87
C VAL A 107 -32.77 -3.58 3.39
N ARG A 108 -32.98 -2.31 3.11
CA ARG A 108 -32.98 -1.80 1.73
C ARG A 108 -31.57 -1.43 1.30
N VAL A 109 -31.22 -1.78 0.07
CA VAL A 109 -29.93 -1.39 -0.53
C VAL A 109 -30.05 0.02 -1.12
N PRO A 110 -29.07 0.91 -0.86
CA PRO A 110 -29.06 2.25 -1.43
C PRO A 110 -28.97 2.23 -2.96
N ASP A 111 -29.64 3.18 -3.62
CA ASP A 111 -29.52 3.39 -5.05
C ASP A 111 -28.07 3.74 -5.45
N TYR A 112 -27.70 3.42 -6.70
CA TYR A 112 -26.38 3.66 -7.23
C TYR A 112 -25.94 5.14 -7.20
N THR A 113 -26.90 6.08 -7.27
CA THR A 113 -26.61 7.52 -7.17
C THR A 113 -26.23 7.89 -5.76
N THR A 114 -26.86 7.29 -4.75
CA THR A 114 -26.49 7.41 -3.33
C THR A 114 -25.10 6.88 -3.08
N LEU A 115 -24.77 5.66 -3.53
CA LEU A 115 -23.41 5.10 -3.43
C LEU A 115 -22.38 6.02 -4.09
N CYS A 116 -22.69 6.52 -5.28
CA CYS A 116 -21.78 7.40 -6.01
C CYS A 116 -21.60 8.77 -5.31
N LYS A 117 -22.65 9.35 -4.75
CA LYS A 117 -22.57 10.63 -4.01
C LYS A 117 -21.79 10.44 -2.70
N ARG A 118 -22.20 9.46 -1.88
CA ARG A 118 -21.59 9.20 -0.59
C ARG A 118 -20.09 8.82 -0.70
N SER A 119 -19.68 8.18 -1.80
CA SER A 119 -18.26 7.86 -2.03
C SER A 119 -17.36 9.10 -2.21
N ALA A 120 -17.89 10.31 -2.31
CA ALA A 120 -17.07 11.52 -2.39
C ALA A 120 -16.56 11.99 -1.02
N ASP A 121 -17.37 11.79 0.01
CA ASP A 121 -17.14 12.35 1.35
C ASP A 121 -17.02 11.26 2.43
N LEU A 122 -16.98 9.99 2.03
CA LEU A 122 -16.90 8.85 2.93
C LEU A 122 -15.52 8.75 3.59
N GLU A 123 -15.47 8.81 4.89
CA GLU A 123 -14.28 8.50 5.66
C GLU A 123 -14.14 6.98 5.83
N VAL A 124 -13.10 6.42 5.23
CA VAL A 124 -12.81 4.99 5.30
C VAL A 124 -11.63 4.75 6.22
N SER A 125 -11.89 4.12 7.34
CA SER A 125 -10.85 3.61 8.24
C SER A 125 -10.27 2.31 7.69
N LEU A 126 -8.97 2.10 7.90
CA LEU A 126 -8.32 0.83 7.59
C LEU A 126 -8.46 -0.09 8.81
N PRO A 127 -9.10 -1.27 8.69
CA PRO A 127 -9.12 -2.22 9.78
C PRO A 127 -7.69 -2.74 10.01
N THR A 128 -7.15 -2.48 11.20
CA THR A 128 -5.82 -2.94 11.59
C THR A 128 -5.91 -3.66 12.91
N SER A 129 -5.10 -4.71 13.07
CA SER A 129 -4.94 -5.38 14.37
C SER A 129 -4.29 -4.39 15.34
N ASN A 130 -4.85 -4.26 16.53
CA ASN A 130 -4.25 -3.48 17.60
C ASN A 130 -3.04 -4.24 18.15
N ALA A 131 -1.87 -4.01 17.56
CA ALA A 131 -0.63 -4.40 18.17
C ALA A 131 -0.35 -3.43 19.32
N ALA A 132 -0.30 -3.93 20.55
CA ALA A 132 0.11 -3.15 21.72
C ALA A 132 1.61 -2.77 21.68
N GLU A 133 2.37 -3.36 20.79
CA GLU A 133 3.81 -3.17 20.62
C GLU A 133 4.11 -2.10 19.57
N PRO A 134 5.26 -1.37 19.74
CA PRO A 134 5.67 -0.39 18.74
C PRO A 134 5.83 -1.01 17.36
N LYS A 135 5.36 -0.33 16.32
CA LYS A 135 5.30 -0.84 14.95
C LYS A 135 6.61 -0.69 14.21
N HIS A 136 6.95 -1.69 13.41
CA HIS A 136 7.97 -1.62 12.39
C HIS A 136 7.31 -1.49 11.02
N ILE A 137 7.33 -0.30 10.44
CA ILE A 137 6.65 -0.04 9.17
C ILE A 137 7.60 0.03 7.98
N VAL A 138 7.06 -0.36 6.83
CA VAL A 138 7.71 -0.19 5.53
C VAL A 138 6.89 0.75 4.69
N VAL A 139 7.53 1.79 4.13
CA VAL A 139 6.89 2.74 3.23
C VAL A 139 7.32 2.49 1.79
N ASP A 140 6.35 2.53 0.88
CA ASP A 140 6.60 2.39 -0.56
C ASP A 140 5.52 3.14 -1.35
N SER A 141 5.79 3.40 -2.62
CA SER A 141 4.84 4.05 -3.52
C SER A 141 4.68 3.31 -4.83
N THR A 142 3.51 3.45 -5.45
CA THR A 142 3.24 2.86 -6.75
C THR A 142 2.28 3.70 -7.57
N GLY A 143 2.42 3.63 -8.91
CA GLY A 143 1.49 4.28 -9.82
C GLY A 143 0.20 3.50 -10.02
N LEU A 144 -0.94 4.21 -10.00
CA LEU A 144 -2.25 3.73 -10.44
C LEU A 144 -2.74 4.54 -11.63
N LYS A 145 -3.25 3.86 -12.63
CA LYS A 145 -3.86 4.51 -13.82
C LYS A 145 -5.22 5.09 -13.43
N ILE A 146 -5.59 6.24 -14.00
CA ILE A 146 -6.97 6.72 -13.92
C ILE A 146 -7.73 6.21 -15.14
N TYR A 147 -9.00 5.85 -14.94
CA TYR A 147 -9.90 5.52 -16.04
C TYR A 147 -9.98 6.69 -17.03
N GLY A 148 -9.55 6.46 -18.24
CA GLY A 148 -9.48 7.46 -19.30
C GLY A 148 -8.95 6.86 -20.60
N GLU A 149 -8.76 7.66 -21.64
CA GLU A 149 -8.36 7.21 -22.97
C GLU A 149 -7.17 6.25 -22.96
N GLY A 150 -7.34 5.11 -23.64
CA GLY A 150 -6.41 3.98 -23.61
C GLY A 150 -5.01 4.29 -24.15
N GLU A 151 -4.06 3.42 -23.85
CA GLU A 151 -2.66 3.48 -24.32
C GLU A 151 -2.53 3.58 -25.84
N TRP A 152 -3.55 3.12 -26.59
CA TRP A 152 -3.57 3.15 -28.04
C TRP A 152 -3.58 4.58 -28.59
N LYS A 153 -4.42 5.47 -28.07
CA LYS A 153 -4.46 6.89 -28.49
C LYS A 153 -3.18 7.64 -28.16
N VAL A 154 -2.51 7.29 -27.06
CA VAL A 154 -1.21 7.88 -26.70
C VAL A 154 -0.10 7.43 -27.64
N ARG A 155 -0.12 6.18 -28.10
CA ARG A 155 0.82 5.67 -29.12
C ARG A 155 0.63 6.34 -30.49
N GLN A 156 -0.63 6.66 -30.86
CA GLN A 156 -0.92 7.29 -32.15
C GLN A 156 -0.68 8.82 -32.18
N HIS A 157 -0.95 9.53 -31.08
CA HIS A 157 -0.96 11.00 -31.03
C HIS A 157 0.13 11.61 -30.16
N GLY A 158 1.13 10.82 -29.76
CA GLY A 158 2.24 11.30 -28.94
C GLY A 158 1.87 11.56 -27.48
N TYR A 159 2.80 12.15 -26.73
CA TYR A 159 2.66 12.44 -25.30
C TYR A 159 1.56 13.48 -25.07
N SER A 160 0.29 13.08 -25.14
CA SER A 160 -0.81 13.98 -24.85
C SER A 160 -0.98 14.14 -23.35
N LYS A 161 -1.37 15.34 -22.89
CA LYS A 161 -1.62 15.77 -21.51
C LYS A 161 -2.66 14.89 -20.72
N ARG A 162 -3.15 13.79 -21.28
CA ARG A 162 -4.30 13.01 -20.78
C ARG A 162 -3.95 11.74 -20.02
N ARG A 163 -2.67 11.37 -19.87
CA ARG A 163 -2.27 10.31 -18.94
C ARG A 163 -2.14 10.88 -17.55
N THR A 164 -3.23 10.92 -16.83
CA THR A 164 -3.18 11.20 -15.41
C THR A 164 -2.97 9.90 -14.64
N TRP A 165 -1.84 9.81 -14.00
CA TRP A 165 -1.55 8.79 -13.01
C TRP A 165 -1.80 9.37 -11.63
N ARG A 166 -2.21 8.54 -10.72
CA ARG A 166 -2.14 8.82 -9.29
C ARG A 166 -1.01 8.00 -8.67
N LYS A 167 -0.42 8.53 -7.64
CA LYS A 167 0.58 7.83 -6.87
C LYS A 167 -0.04 7.37 -5.57
N LEU A 168 -0.04 6.05 -5.36
CA LEU A 168 -0.49 5.41 -4.15
C LEU A 168 0.71 5.20 -3.25
N HIS A 169 0.69 5.74 -2.05
CA HIS A 169 1.70 5.54 -1.02
C HIS A 169 1.11 4.66 0.08
N LEU A 170 1.87 3.71 0.57
CA LEU A 170 1.47 2.74 1.59
C LEU A 170 2.48 2.71 2.73
N SER A 171 1.96 2.62 3.95
CA SER A 171 2.69 2.24 5.14
C SER A 171 2.20 0.84 5.54
N VAL A 172 3.10 -0.13 5.59
CA VAL A 172 2.79 -1.55 5.85
C VAL A 172 3.54 -2.01 7.09
N ASP A 173 2.85 -2.63 8.02
CA ASP A 173 3.48 -3.24 9.19
C ASP A 173 4.24 -4.51 8.82
N GLN A 174 5.47 -4.66 9.34
CA GLN A 174 6.34 -5.80 9.04
C GLN A 174 5.91 -7.10 9.70
N SER A 175 5.16 -7.03 10.79
CA SER A 175 4.72 -8.19 11.56
C SER A 175 3.37 -8.72 11.08
N THR A 176 2.40 -7.83 10.91
CA THR A 176 1.02 -8.19 10.52
C THR A 176 0.80 -8.19 9.00
N HIS A 177 1.68 -7.54 8.23
CA HIS A 177 1.55 -7.31 6.78
C HIS A 177 0.34 -6.45 6.40
N GLU A 178 -0.28 -5.79 7.36
CA GLU A 178 -1.42 -4.90 7.16
C GLU A 178 -0.97 -3.51 6.70
N ILE A 179 -1.80 -2.88 5.88
CA ILE A 179 -1.64 -1.47 5.52
C ILE A 179 -2.08 -0.64 6.72
N GLN A 180 -1.15 0.10 7.32
CA GLN A 180 -1.39 0.96 8.48
C GLN A 180 -1.88 2.35 8.04
N ALA A 181 -1.37 2.86 6.94
CA ALA A 181 -1.80 4.12 6.34
C ALA A 181 -1.72 4.05 4.81
N LEU A 182 -2.60 4.81 4.16
CA LEU A 182 -2.70 4.86 2.70
C LEU A 182 -2.99 6.31 2.27
N VAL A 183 -2.14 6.84 1.40
CA VAL A 183 -2.26 8.19 0.83
C VAL A 183 -2.25 8.11 -0.68
N LEU A 184 -3.22 8.75 -1.33
CA LEU A 184 -3.28 8.87 -2.79
C LEU A 184 -3.01 10.31 -3.19
N THR A 185 -2.01 10.51 -4.04
CA THR A 185 -1.59 11.83 -4.49
C THR A 185 -1.59 11.96 -6.01
N GLU A 186 -1.39 13.17 -6.49
CA GLU A 186 -1.04 13.39 -7.89
C GLU A 186 0.34 12.82 -8.21
N ALA A 187 0.57 12.46 -9.48
CA ALA A 187 1.80 11.80 -9.91
C ALA A 187 3.08 12.60 -9.64
N GLY A 188 2.98 13.93 -9.60
CA GLY A 188 4.10 14.83 -9.36
C GLY A 188 4.49 15.03 -7.90
N VAL A 189 3.68 14.53 -6.96
CA VAL A 189 3.97 14.70 -5.53
C VAL A 189 5.17 13.85 -5.14
N ASP A 190 6.04 14.44 -4.34
CA ASP A 190 7.26 13.83 -3.85
C ASP A 190 6.98 12.73 -2.81
N ASP A 191 7.70 11.59 -2.89
CA ASP A 191 7.51 10.47 -1.96
C ASP A 191 7.76 10.84 -0.51
N ALA A 192 8.74 11.70 -0.25
CA ALA A 192 9.03 12.14 1.11
C ALA A 192 7.96 13.09 1.68
N GLU A 193 7.24 13.83 0.82
CA GLU A 193 6.07 14.64 1.22
C GLU A 193 4.91 13.77 1.63
N ALA A 194 4.53 12.84 0.75
CA ALA A 194 3.49 11.86 1.05
C ALA A 194 3.88 10.95 2.23
N GLY A 195 5.17 10.64 2.35
CA GLY A 195 5.73 9.87 3.45
C GLY A 195 5.51 10.52 4.82
N LYS A 196 5.57 11.86 4.90
CA LYS A 196 5.20 12.58 6.13
C LYS A 196 3.75 12.30 6.50
N GLN A 197 2.82 12.45 5.55
CA GLN A 197 1.41 12.16 5.81
C GLN A 197 1.17 10.69 6.20
N LEU A 198 1.88 9.73 5.56
CA LEU A 198 1.81 8.32 5.97
C LEU A 198 2.21 8.10 7.43
N LEU A 199 3.25 8.80 7.90
CA LEU A 199 3.68 8.72 9.31
C LEU A 199 2.63 9.32 10.24
N ASP A 200 2.03 10.45 9.86
CA ASP A 200 0.99 11.13 10.64
C ASP A 200 -0.28 10.27 10.71
N ASP A 201 -0.69 9.64 9.60
CA ASP A 201 -1.88 8.78 9.50
C ASP A 201 -1.65 7.37 10.09
N THR A 202 -0.40 6.95 10.34
CA THR A 202 -0.10 5.63 10.93
C THR A 202 -0.43 5.67 12.43
N PRO A 203 -1.38 4.83 12.90
CA PRO A 203 -1.80 4.84 14.30
C PRO A 203 -0.75 4.21 15.23
N GLY A 204 -0.67 4.70 16.45
CA GLY A 204 0.20 4.17 17.50
C GLY A 204 1.66 4.60 17.41
N GLU A 205 2.52 3.95 18.20
CA GLU A 205 3.96 4.23 18.25
C GLU A 205 4.68 3.51 17.07
N ILE A 206 5.61 4.23 16.45
CA ILE A 206 6.45 3.69 15.36
C ILE A 206 7.88 3.58 15.87
N GLU A 207 8.39 2.38 16.04
CA GLU A 207 9.79 2.16 16.44
C GLU A 207 10.73 2.22 15.24
N GLN A 208 10.35 1.62 14.11
CA GLN A 208 11.19 1.54 12.93
C GLN A 208 10.43 1.92 11.67
N VAL A 209 11.12 2.68 10.80
CA VAL A 209 10.65 2.98 9.44
C VAL A 209 11.70 2.50 8.44
N SER A 210 11.25 1.75 7.43
CA SER A 210 12.08 1.32 6.31
C SER A 210 11.48 1.85 4.99
N GLY A 211 12.32 2.34 4.10
CA GLY A 211 11.89 2.84 2.79
C GLY A 211 13.00 2.74 1.75
N ASP A 212 12.69 3.04 0.52
CA ASP A 212 13.70 3.11 -0.53
C ASP A 212 14.43 4.47 -0.54
N GLY A 213 15.38 4.65 -1.46
CA GLY A 213 16.18 5.87 -1.57
C GLY A 213 15.40 7.11 -2.04
N SER A 214 14.14 7.00 -2.44
CA SER A 214 13.29 8.15 -2.77
C SER A 214 12.92 8.96 -1.52
N TYR A 215 12.91 8.27 -0.36
CA TYR A 215 12.67 8.87 0.95
C TYR A 215 13.94 9.47 1.60
N ASP A 216 15.14 9.39 0.95
CA ASP A 216 16.39 9.98 1.48
C ASP A 216 16.38 11.52 1.35
N LYS A 217 15.48 12.19 2.07
CA LYS A 217 15.29 13.64 2.08
C LYS A 217 15.09 14.18 3.50
N ALA A 218 15.63 15.38 3.77
CA ALA A 218 15.60 15.99 5.11
C ALA A 218 14.19 16.02 5.70
N LYS A 219 13.20 16.47 4.93
CA LYS A 219 11.80 16.56 5.38
C LYS A 219 11.19 15.23 5.86
N PHE A 220 11.64 14.09 5.31
CA PHE A 220 11.18 12.79 5.78
C PHE A 220 11.86 12.39 7.10
N TYR A 221 13.16 12.65 7.23
CA TYR A 221 13.86 12.43 8.51
C TYR A 221 13.33 13.33 9.62
N ASP A 222 12.97 14.59 9.30
CA ASP A 222 12.35 15.51 10.26
C ASP A 222 10.98 14.98 10.72
N ALA A 223 10.17 14.46 9.81
CA ALA A 223 8.89 13.83 10.13
C ALA A 223 9.08 12.56 11.01
N CYS A 224 10.05 11.72 10.70
CA CYS A 224 10.40 10.57 11.54
C CYS A 224 10.82 11.02 12.96
N THR A 225 11.60 12.09 13.05
CA THR A 225 12.04 12.63 14.35
C THR A 225 10.84 13.19 15.16
N ALA A 226 9.93 13.91 14.50
CA ALA A 226 8.71 14.42 15.13
C ALA A 226 7.83 13.28 15.67
N ARG A 227 7.77 12.14 14.97
CA ARG A 227 7.09 10.90 15.39
C ARG A 227 7.92 10.04 16.35
N ARG A 228 9.10 10.49 16.79
CA ARG A 228 10.00 9.80 17.72
C ARG A 228 10.43 8.42 17.25
N VAL A 229 10.53 8.23 15.92
CA VAL A 229 10.99 6.96 15.33
C VAL A 229 12.44 6.71 15.73
N LYS A 230 12.70 5.57 16.39
CA LYS A 230 14.03 5.23 16.91
C LYS A 230 14.98 4.76 15.80
N ARG A 231 14.45 4.04 14.80
CA ARG A 231 15.26 3.40 13.76
C ARG A 231 14.76 3.73 12.36
N ILE A 232 15.60 4.37 11.55
CA ILE A 232 15.27 4.78 10.19
C ILE A 232 16.20 4.04 9.22
N ILE A 233 15.65 3.15 8.40
CA ILE A 233 16.38 2.28 7.48
C ILE A 233 16.08 2.71 6.04
N ILE A 234 16.77 3.77 5.59
CA ILE A 234 16.69 4.29 4.23
C ILE A 234 18.12 4.27 3.66
N PRO A 235 18.36 3.64 2.49
CA PRO A 235 19.66 3.63 1.87
C PRO A 235 19.96 5.01 1.26
N PRO A 236 20.92 5.78 1.79
CA PRO A 236 21.34 7.02 1.17
C PRO A 236 21.78 6.80 -0.28
N ARG A 237 21.68 7.81 -1.13
CA ARG A 237 22.13 7.75 -2.52
C ARG A 237 23.60 7.37 -2.61
N ARG A 238 24.05 6.86 -3.76
CA ARG A 238 25.46 6.42 -3.92
C ARG A 238 26.46 7.56 -3.76
N ASP A 239 26.09 8.75 -4.21
CA ASP A 239 26.84 10.01 -4.16
C ASP A 239 26.53 10.85 -2.91
N ALA A 240 25.84 10.28 -1.93
CA ALA A 240 25.42 10.99 -0.74
C ALA A 240 26.62 11.52 0.07
N LYS A 241 26.49 12.79 0.49
CA LYS A 241 27.44 13.44 1.41
C LYS A 241 26.89 13.43 2.82
N ILE A 242 27.77 13.49 3.81
CA ILE A 242 27.42 13.69 5.22
C ILE A 242 26.78 15.08 5.37
N TRP A 243 25.62 15.16 6.01
CA TRP A 243 24.97 16.43 6.29
C TRP A 243 25.51 17.10 7.54
N GLN A 244 25.85 16.30 8.57
CA GLN A 244 26.33 16.79 9.85
C GLN A 244 27.69 16.19 10.16
N HIS A 245 28.74 17.04 10.11
CA HIS A 245 30.08 16.67 10.51
C HIS A 245 30.21 16.61 12.04
N GLY A 246 31.08 15.72 12.55
CA GLY A 246 31.21 15.37 13.98
C GLY A 246 31.71 16.46 14.92
N ASN A 247 31.98 17.68 14.42
CA ASN A 247 32.39 18.84 15.22
C ASN A 247 31.21 19.61 15.84
N ARG A 248 29.98 19.14 15.68
CA ARG A 248 28.77 19.74 16.29
C ARG A 248 28.39 18.97 17.55
N LYS A 249 28.02 19.68 18.61
CA LYS A 249 27.50 19.11 19.89
C LYS A 249 26.08 18.48 19.75
N LYS A 250 25.56 18.31 18.52
CA LYS A 250 24.25 17.71 18.25
C LYS A 250 24.40 16.22 18.01
N GLU A 251 23.38 15.45 18.40
CA GLU A 251 23.32 14.02 18.09
C GLU A 251 23.47 13.77 16.58
N PRO A 252 24.20 12.70 16.20
CA PRO A 252 24.36 12.35 14.79
C PRO A 252 23.05 12.03 14.14
N LEU A 253 22.80 12.58 12.95
CA LEU A 253 21.60 12.28 12.17
C LEU A 253 21.55 10.80 11.81
N PRO A 254 20.40 10.11 11.93
CA PRO A 254 20.23 8.71 11.57
C PRO A 254 20.69 8.40 10.15
N ARG A 255 20.44 9.31 9.21
CA ARG A 255 20.91 9.22 7.83
C ARG A 255 22.44 9.15 7.75
N ASP A 256 23.13 10.02 8.46
CA ASP A 256 24.58 10.08 8.44
C ASP A 256 25.21 8.87 9.13
N GLN A 257 24.56 8.33 10.17
CA GLN A 257 24.93 7.06 10.78
C GLN A 257 24.86 5.92 9.77
N ASN A 258 23.76 5.80 9.02
CA ASN A 258 23.60 4.83 7.94
C ASN A 258 24.69 4.99 6.87
N LEU A 259 24.98 6.23 6.45
CA LEU A 259 26.00 6.51 5.43
C LEU A 259 27.41 6.14 5.93
N ARG A 260 27.77 6.47 7.19
CA ARG A 260 29.03 6.09 7.81
C ARG A 260 29.16 4.57 7.88
N ARG A 261 28.08 3.88 8.31
CA ARG A 261 28.08 2.40 8.37
C ARG A 261 28.25 1.78 6.99
N ILE A 262 27.55 2.30 5.97
CA ILE A 262 27.70 1.85 4.58
C ILE A 262 29.14 2.03 4.08
N ARG A 263 29.82 3.12 4.43
CA ARG A 263 31.22 3.36 4.05
C ARG A 263 32.18 2.38 4.73
N GLN A 264 31.88 1.96 5.96
CA GLN A 264 32.71 0.99 6.72
C GLN A 264 32.56 -0.44 6.22
N VAL A 265 31.32 -0.92 6.05
CA VAL A 265 31.03 -2.35 5.81
C VAL A 265 30.60 -2.66 4.37
N GLY A 266 30.33 -1.64 3.58
CA GLY A 266 29.75 -1.75 2.25
C GLY A 266 28.23 -1.89 2.27
N ARG A 267 27.59 -1.41 1.20
CA ARG A 267 26.11 -1.36 1.07
C ARG A 267 25.43 -2.74 1.17
N LYS A 268 26.05 -3.79 0.63
CA LYS A 268 25.50 -5.15 0.67
C LYS A 268 25.42 -5.66 2.10
N LYS A 269 26.49 -5.52 2.88
CA LYS A 269 26.54 -5.95 4.27
C LYS A 269 25.61 -5.11 5.15
N TRP A 270 25.58 -3.77 4.96
CA TRP A 270 24.64 -2.89 5.65
C TRP A 270 23.18 -3.29 5.46
N LYS A 271 22.76 -3.67 4.24
CA LYS A 271 21.41 -4.14 3.97
C LYS A 271 21.04 -5.39 4.76
N VAL A 272 22.00 -6.29 4.99
CA VAL A 272 21.79 -7.49 5.80
C VAL A 272 21.71 -7.11 7.28
N GLU A 273 22.66 -6.32 7.78
CA GLU A 273 22.73 -5.90 9.19
C GLU A 273 21.53 -5.06 9.62
N SER A 274 20.98 -4.25 8.70
CA SER A 274 19.84 -3.39 8.96
C SER A 274 18.48 -4.07 8.74
N ASP A 275 18.46 -5.31 8.28
CA ASP A 275 17.25 -6.02 7.88
C ASP A 275 16.44 -5.31 6.77
N TYR A 276 17.14 -4.53 5.93
CA TYR A 276 16.55 -3.76 4.83
C TYR A 276 15.73 -4.61 3.86
N HIS A 277 16.03 -5.90 3.75
CA HIS A 277 15.34 -6.81 2.83
C HIS A 277 13.85 -6.98 3.15
N ARG A 278 13.43 -6.74 4.40
CA ARG A 278 12.02 -6.73 4.78
C ARG A 278 11.20 -5.64 4.08
N ARG A 279 11.84 -4.67 3.44
CA ARG A 279 11.17 -3.70 2.56
C ARG A 279 10.31 -4.36 1.48
N SER A 280 10.68 -5.56 1.04
CA SER A 280 9.89 -6.32 0.06
C SER A 280 8.45 -6.62 0.50
N LEU A 281 8.11 -6.47 1.79
CA LEU A 281 6.74 -6.63 2.29
C LEU A 281 5.80 -5.56 1.72
N ALA A 282 6.27 -4.32 1.58
CA ALA A 282 5.47 -3.28 0.93
C ALA A 282 5.28 -3.57 -0.57
N GLU A 283 6.33 -4.08 -1.26
CA GLU A 283 6.21 -4.53 -2.65
C GLU A 283 5.17 -5.67 -2.78
N THR A 284 5.15 -6.59 -1.81
CA THR A 284 4.16 -7.67 -1.75
C THR A 284 2.75 -7.12 -1.53
N ALA A 285 2.57 -6.14 -0.65
CA ALA A 285 1.26 -5.49 -0.44
C ALA A 285 0.79 -4.78 -1.72
N VAL A 286 1.67 -4.03 -2.38
CA VAL A 286 1.41 -3.39 -3.68
C VAL A 286 1.03 -4.42 -4.76
N PHE A 287 1.76 -5.52 -4.83
CA PHE A 287 1.48 -6.61 -5.77
C PHE A 287 0.09 -7.20 -5.54
N ARG A 288 -0.23 -7.56 -4.28
CA ARG A 288 -1.56 -8.08 -3.90
C ARG A 288 -2.67 -7.08 -4.23
N PHE A 289 -2.47 -5.81 -3.88
CA PHE A 289 -3.42 -4.74 -4.20
C PHE A 289 -3.73 -4.69 -5.70
N LYS A 290 -2.70 -4.72 -6.55
CA LYS A 290 -2.88 -4.67 -8.02
C LYS A 290 -3.47 -5.94 -8.61
N ILE A 291 -3.13 -7.10 -8.10
CA ILE A 291 -3.69 -8.38 -8.59
C ILE A 291 -5.17 -8.48 -8.25
N ILE A 292 -5.55 -8.12 -7.03
CA ILE A 292 -6.94 -8.26 -6.56
C ILE A 292 -7.84 -7.18 -7.19
N PHE A 293 -7.42 -5.91 -7.12
CA PHE A 293 -8.29 -4.80 -7.51
C PHE A 293 -7.96 -4.19 -8.88
N GLY A 294 -6.86 -4.61 -9.50
CA GLY A 294 -6.34 -4.00 -10.73
C GLY A 294 -5.46 -2.77 -10.47
N ASN A 295 -4.86 -2.28 -11.54
CA ASN A 295 -3.93 -1.14 -11.50
C ASN A 295 -4.58 0.18 -11.95
N THR A 296 -5.92 0.21 -12.10
CA THR A 296 -6.68 1.34 -12.62
C THR A 296 -7.73 1.77 -11.60
N LEU A 297 -7.83 3.08 -11.35
CA LEU A 297 -8.92 3.68 -10.60
C LEU A 297 -10.11 3.93 -11.54
N SER A 298 -11.31 3.58 -11.09
CA SER A 298 -12.55 3.66 -11.89
C SER A 298 -13.27 5.00 -11.72
N THR A 299 -13.01 5.70 -10.63
CA THR A 299 -13.66 6.97 -10.31
C THR A 299 -12.96 8.17 -10.95
N ARG A 300 -13.71 9.26 -11.20
CA ARG A 300 -13.22 10.41 -11.98
C ARG A 300 -12.59 11.51 -11.14
N THR A 301 -13.14 11.83 -9.98
CA THR A 301 -12.67 12.93 -9.12
C THR A 301 -11.65 12.43 -8.10
N LEU A 302 -10.73 13.28 -7.68
CA LEU A 302 -9.68 12.93 -6.73
C LEU A 302 -10.25 12.39 -5.41
N ASN A 303 -11.24 13.06 -4.82
CA ASN A 303 -11.86 12.62 -3.56
C ASN A 303 -12.39 11.18 -3.67
N ARG A 304 -13.16 10.88 -4.74
CA ARG A 304 -13.65 9.51 -4.98
C ARG A 304 -12.54 8.52 -5.27
N GLN A 305 -11.45 8.94 -5.90
CA GLN A 305 -10.25 8.11 -6.11
C GLN A 305 -9.56 7.78 -4.79
N ILE A 306 -9.50 8.73 -3.86
CA ILE A 306 -8.97 8.53 -2.51
C ILE A 306 -9.83 7.50 -1.78
N THR A 307 -11.15 7.67 -1.77
CA THR A 307 -12.09 6.71 -1.17
C THR A 307 -11.97 5.34 -1.82
N GLU A 308 -11.91 5.27 -3.15
CA GLU A 308 -11.72 4.00 -3.87
C GLU A 308 -10.43 3.28 -3.46
N ALA A 309 -9.33 4.02 -3.31
CA ALA A 309 -8.06 3.47 -2.88
C ALA A 309 -8.11 2.99 -1.41
N ARG A 310 -8.74 3.76 -0.51
CA ARG A 310 -8.93 3.39 0.90
C ARG A 310 -9.84 2.16 1.05
N ILE A 311 -10.94 2.07 0.33
CA ILE A 311 -11.83 0.88 0.30
C ILE A 311 -11.04 -0.37 -0.13
N ARG A 312 -10.23 -0.27 -1.18
CA ARG A 312 -9.38 -1.37 -1.65
C ARG A 312 -8.33 -1.76 -0.60
N GLY A 313 -7.74 -0.76 0.09
CA GLY A 313 -6.80 -0.98 1.19
C GLY A 313 -7.45 -1.67 2.37
N ALA A 314 -8.64 -1.22 2.78
CA ALA A 314 -9.42 -1.83 3.85
C ALA A 314 -9.80 -3.29 3.52
N ALA A 315 -10.30 -3.54 2.31
CA ALA A 315 -10.59 -4.91 1.86
C ALA A 315 -9.34 -5.80 1.83
N LEU A 316 -8.17 -5.25 1.46
CA LEU A 316 -6.91 -6.00 1.51
C LEU A 316 -6.51 -6.36 2.94
N ASN A 317 -6.73 -5.46 3.91
CA ASN A 317 -6.47 -5.74 5.33
C ASN A 317 -7.41 -6.83 5.85
N CYS A 318 -8.72 -6.79 5.57
CA CYS A 318 -9.64 -7.87 5.91
C CYS A 318 -9.12 -9.24 5.38
N MET A 319 -8.66 -9.27 4.12
CA MET A 319 -8.07 -10.49 3.56
C MET A 319 -6.76 -10.90 4.22
N THR A 320 -5.97 -9.94 4.72
CA THR A 320 -4.68 -10.18 5.39
C THR A 320 -4.92 -10.80 6.77
N GLN A 321 -5.92 -10.31 7.50
CA GLN A 321 -6.30 -10.79 8.83
C GLN A 321 -6.78 -12.25 8.83
N LEU A 322 -7.31 -12.75 7.73
CA LEU A 322 -7.66 -14.17 7.61
C LEU A 322 -6.44 -15.10 7.65
N GLY A 323 -5.28 -14.60 7.30
CA GLY A 323 -4.02 -15.32 7.35
C GLY A 323 -3.09 -15.04 6.16
N MET A 324 -1.82 -15.07 6.45
CA MET A 324 -0.73 -14.91 5.49
C MET A 324 0.15 -16.16 5.44
N PRO A 325 0.88 -16.39 4.31
CA PRO A 325 1.79 -17.51 4.23
C PRO A 325 3.01 -17.28 5.13
N ASP A 326 3.36 -18.25 5.91
CA ASP A 326 4.66 -18.35 6.60
C ASP A 326 5.62 -19.13 5.70
N SER A 327 6.64 -18.45 5.19
CA SER A 327 7.53 -19.00 4.18
C SER A 327 8.96 -19.09 4.68
N TYR A 328 9.60 -20.24 4.47
CA TYR A 328 11.01 -20.46 4.77
C TYR A 328 11.81 -20.73 3.49
N CYS A 329 13.09 -20.34 3.51
CA CYS A 329 14.00 -20.57 2.40
C CYS A 329 14.43 -22.04 2.40
N VAL A 330 14.30 -22.69 1.23
CA VAL A 330 14.87 -24.02 0.97
C VAL A 330 16.16 -23.82 0.19
N ALA A 331 17.26 -24.28 0.75
CA ALA A 331 18.58 -24.15 0.13
C ALA A 331 18.71 -24.92 -1.20
#